data_115361cbfdfa307ee6e0b965fe4a7e19
#
_entry.id   115361cbfdfa307ee6e0b965fe4a7e19
#
_cell.length_a   1.000
_cell.length_b   1.000
_cell.length_c   1.000
_cell.angle_alpha   90.00
_cell.angle_beta   90.00
_cell.angle_gamma   90.00
#
_symmetry.space_group_name_H-M   'P 1'
#
loop_
_entity.id
_entity.type
_entity.pdbx_description
1 polymer ?
#
loop_
_entity_poly.entity_id
_entity_poly.type
_entity_poly.pdbx_seq_one_letter_code
_entity_poly.pdbx_strand_id
1 'polypeptide(L)'
;MKKSIFALALVSAPAFAQNATPGIIAIQGSDTLAGFMSDIIVNSGLEEQMVYQGGGSGKGEAALIAGLQGIAPMSRKIKPEALATAEKAGIQITEHTIGLDGVGLFVNTANKLKQLNLAQVVDIYTCKTTNWSQIGGDNAAIVVYRRDDVSGTTDTFKTLTGLKEFGPCVTILKETSDIAVATSTEAHSIAYAGLSAGRPENHALSLAKTSADKYYAPTPTNIRSFNYPLSRTLYVYEAAGAYSKKDAEVQLLGNIIDRSFADPILVDNEFYTVD
;
A
#
# COMPACT_ATOMS: atom_id res chain seq x y z
N MET A 1 -38.40 -3.27 -46.70
CA MET A 1 -36.95 -3.13 -46.52
C MET A 1 -36.71 -2.30 -45.24
N LYS A 2 -36.41 -2.99 -44.13
CA LYS A 2 -36.09 -2.30 -42.83
C LYS A 2 -34.58 -2.17 -42.72
N LYS A 3 -34.07 -0.95 -42.71
CA LYS A 3 -32.65 -0.68 -42.48
C LYS A 3 -32.38 -0.68 -40.96
N SER A 4 -31.66 -1.68 -40.50
CA SER A 4 -31.13 -1.67 -39.11
C SER A 4 -29.92 -0.75 -39.02
N ILE A 5 -30.01 0.26 -38.22
CA ILE A 5 -28.92 1.14 -37.86
C ILE A 5 -28.18 0.50 -36.67
N PHE A 6 -26.95 0.04 -36.87
CA PHE A 6 -26.07 -0.40 -35.81
C PHE A 6 -25.51 0.85 -35.14
N ALA A 7 -25.91 1.12 -33.92
CA ALA A 7 -25.27 2.14 -33.07
C ALA A 7 -23.94 1.59 -32.53
N LEU A 8 -22.84 2.16 -32.99
CA LEU A 8 -21.50 1.90 -32.47
C LEU A 8 -21.38 2.61 -31.10
N ALA A 9 -21.43 1.86 -30.01
CA ALA A 9 -21.16 2.40 -28.68
C ALA A 9 -19.67 2.74 -28.59
N LEU A 10 -19.33 4.03 -28.60
CA LEU A 10 -18.01 4.52 -28.21
C LEU A 10 -17.84 4.22 -26.70
N VAL A 11 -17.04 3.21 -26.39
CA VAL A 11 -16.51 3.02 -25.03
C VAL A 11 -15.50 4.14 -24.80
N SER A 12 -15.87 5.10 -23.97
CA SER A 12 -14.97 6.14 -23.52
C SER A 12 -13.85 5.49 -22.69
N ALA A 13 -12.63 5.52 -23.19
CA ALA A 13 -11.44 5.16 -22.42
C ALA A 13 -11.35 6.05 -21.17
N PRO A 14 -11.04 5.51 -19.99
CA PRO A 14 -10.88 6.29 -18.78
C PRO A 14 -9.75 7.32 -18.97
N ALA A 15 -9.97 8.56 -18.51
CA ALA A 15 -9.02 9.66 -18.58
C ALA A 15 -7.84 9.44 -17.60
N PHE A 16 -6.90 8.56 -17.95
CA PHE A 16 -5.69 8.26 -17.16
C PHE A 16 -4.43 9.01 -17.63
N ALA A 17 -4.55 9.89 -18.61
CA ALA A 17 -3.40 10.57 -19.21
C ALA A 17 -3.50 12.11 -19.09
N GLN A 18 -3.47 12.65 -17.88
CA GLN A 18 -3.30 14.09 -17.71
C GLN A 18 -2.24 14.36 -16.65
N ASN A 19 -1.00 14.55 -17.10
CA ASN A 19 0.12 15.34 -16.57
C ASN A 19 1.51 14.70 -16.78
N ALA A 20 1.68 13.76 -17.72
CA ALA A 20 3.02 13.29 -18.08
C ALA A 20 3.65 14.27 -19.10
N THR A 21 4.83 14.79 -18.79
CA THR A 21 5.68 15.46 -19.78
C THR A 21 5.89 14.51 -20.97
N PRO A 22 5.69 14.95 -22.23
CA PRO A 22 5.85 14.06 -23.38
C PRO A 22 7.23 13.37 -23.36
N GLY A 23 7.24 12.04 -23.37
CA GLY A 23 8.45 11.22 -23.33
C GLY A 23 8.80 10.62 -21.97
N ILE A 24 8.23 11.09 -20.85
CA ILE A 24 8.50 10.53 -19.53
C ILE A 24 7.52 9.39 -19.23
N ILE A 25 8.05 8.25 -18.76
CA ILE A 25 7.27 7.08 -18.33
C ILE A 25 6.78 7.31 -16.90
N ALA A 26 5.47 7.38 -16.71
CA ALA A 26 4.87 7.47 -15.38
C ALA A 26 4.54 6.06 -14.86
N ILE A 27 5.10 5.68 -13.72
CA ILE A 27 4.82 4.41 -13.04
C ILE A 27 3.85 4.67 -11.88
N GLN A 28 2.72 4.00 -11.91
CA GLN A 28 1.73 4.01 -10.82
C GLN A 28 1.88 2.77 -9.94
N GLY A 29 1.57 2.90 -8.66
CA GLY A 29 1.66 1.79 -7.71
C GLY A 29 1.46 2.20 -6.26
N SER A 30 1.97 1.40 -5.35
CA SER A 30 1.80 1.58 -3.92
C SER A 30 2.46 2.86 -3.39
N ASP A 31 1.70 3.72 -2.71
CA ASP A 31 2.27 4.90 -2.02
C ASP A 31 3.21 4.51 -0.89
N THR A 32 3.05 3.31 -0.31
CA THR A 32 4.02 2.76 0.65
C THR A 32 5.42 2.67 0.05
N LEU A 33 5.53 2.35 -1.24
CA LEU A 33 6.80 2.19 -1.94
C LEU A 33 7.29 3.48 -2.62
N ALA A 34 6.65 4.64 -2.37
CA ALA A 34 6.96 5.86 -3.10
C ALA A 34 8.42 6.33 -2.91
N GLY A 35 8.93 6.30 -1.67
CA GLY A 35 10.34 6.62 -1.38
C GLY A 35 11.27 5.67 -2.12
N PHE A 36 11.15 4.37 -1.88
CA PHE A 36 11.96 3.35 -2.54
C PHE A 36 11.95 3.47 -4.07
N MET A 37 10.77 3.66 -4.67
CA MET A 37 10.67 3.78 -6.13
C MET A 37 11.30 5.04 -6.67
N SER A 38 11.19 6.16 -5.95
CA SER A 38 11.85 7.40 -6.34
C SER A 38 13.37 7.27 -6.25
N ASP A 39 13.87 6.71 -5.15
CA ASP A 39 15.30 6.54 -4.93
C ASP A 39 15.92 5.54 -5.91
N ILE A 40 15.24 4.41 -6.20
CA ILE A 40 15.78 3.43 -7.14
C ILE A 40 15.78 3.95 -8.59
N ILE A 41 14.82 4.80 -8.98
CA ILE A 41 14.82 5.48 -10.29
C ILE A 41 16.05 6.40 -10.39
N VAL A 42 16.30 7.23 -9.38
CA VAL A 42 17.46 8.14 -9.32
C VAL A 42 18.77 7.36 -9.33
N ASN A 43 18.91 6.35 -8.46
CA ASN A 43 20.12 5.53 -8.40
C ASN A 43 20.36 4.71 -9.68
N SER A 44 19.30 4.50 -10.50
CA SER A 44 19.40 3.85 -11.82
C SER A 44 19.76 4.83 -12.94
N GLY A 45 19.82 6.15 -12.67
CA GLY A 45 20.05 7.20 -13.70
C GLY A 45 18.86 7.32 -14.67
N LEU A 46 17.63 7.09 -14.20
CA LEU A 46 16.42 7.06 -15.02
C LEU A 46 15.48 8.26 -14.74
N GLU A 47 15.87 9.22 -13.91
CA GLU A 47 15.04 10.36 -13.46
C GLU A 47 14.57 11.28 -14.59
N GLU A 48 15.30 11.32 -15.72
CA GLU A 48 14.87 12.08 -16.90
C GLU A 48 13.95 11.27 -17.83
N GLN A 49 13.83 9.96 -17.62
CA GLN A 49 13.04 9.05 -18.45
C GLN A 49 11.78 8.55 -17.73
N MET A 50 11.81 8.52 -16.41
CA MET A 50 10.75 7.92 -15.60
C MET A 50 10.42 8.76 -14.38
N VAL A 51 9.16 8.67 -13.92
CA VAL A 51 8.69 9.24 -12.67
C VAL A 51 7.76 8.27 -11.97
N TYR A 52 7.89 8.17 -10.64
CA TYR A 52 6.93 7.45 -9.83
C TYR A 52 5.80 8.38 -9.37
N GLN A 53 4.55 8.01 -9.70
CA GLN A 53 3.37 8.81 -9.36
C GLN A 53 2.59 8.26 -8.15
N GLY A 54 2.85 7.02 -7.72
CA GLY A 54 2.10 6.40 -6.64
C GLY A 54 0.62 6.18 -6.98
N GLY A 55 -0.25 6.57 -6.07
CA GLY A 55 -1.70 6.53 -6.21
C GLY A 55 -2.36 5.24 -5.74
N GLY A 56 -1.61 4.35 -5.08
CA GLY A 56 -2.07 3.12 -4.48
C GLY A 56 -1.87 1.87 -5.35
N SER A 57 -1.72 0.72 -4.69
CA SER A 57 -1.53 -0.59 -5.36
C SER A 57 -2.65 -0.91 -6.35
N GLY A 58 -3.89 -0.46 -6.10
CA GLY A 58 -5.01 -0.68 -7.02
C GLY A 58 -4.86 0.05 -8.36
N LYS A 59 -4.26 1.26 -8.38
CA LYS A 59 -3.97 1.97 -9.64
C LYS A 59 -2.84 1.29 -10.40
N GLY A 60 -1.76 0.89 -9.70
CA GLY A 60 -0.68 0.11 -10.32
C GLY A 60 -1.17 -1.19 -10.95
N GLU A 61 -2.01 -1.94 -10.22
CA GLU A 61 -2.66 -3.15 -10.72
C GLU A 61 -3.49 -2.87 -11.98
N ALA A 62 -4.36 -1.85 -11.94
CA ALA A 62 -5.20 -1.48 -13.08
C ALA A 62 -4.38 -1.06 -14.32
N ALA A 63 -3.32 -0.26 -14.12
CA ALA A 63 -2.45 0.17 -15.21
C ALA A 63 -1.65 -1.01 -15.81
N LEU A 64 -1.17 -1.95 -14.97
CA LEU A 64 -0.45 -3.13 -15.40
C LEU A 64 -1.31 -4.03 -16.29
N ILE A 65 -2.53 -4.39 -15.84
CA ILE A 65 -3.45 -5.28 -16.59
C ILE A 65 -4.06 -4.61 -17.81
N ALA A 66 -4.07 -3.27 -17.87
CA ALA A 66 -4.48 -2.51 -19.04
C ALA A 66 -3.34 -2.34 -20.08
N GLY A 67 -2.13 -2.84 -19.80
CA GLY A 67 -0.98 -2.68 -20.66
C GLY A 67 -0.51 -1.23 -20.80
N LEU A 68 -0.67 -0.42 -19.76
CA LEU A 68 -0.25 0.98 -19.74
C LEU A 68 1.15 1.16 -19.14
N GLN A 69 1.61 0.20 -18.35
CA GLN A 69 2.95 0.14 -17.75
C GLN A 69 3.43 -1.31 -17.66
N GLY A 70 4.74 -1.53 -17.68
CA GLY A 70 5.35 -2.86 -17.65
C GLY A 70 5.67 -3.38 -16.25
N ILE A 71 5.66 -2.52 -15.24
CA ILE A 71 5.94 -2.87 -13.85
C ILE A 71 4.93 -2.19 -12.92
N ALA A 72 4.53 -2.88 -11.85
CA ALA A 72 3.64 -2.34 -10.83
C ALA A 72 4.15 -2.65 -9.42
N PRO A 73 4.72 -1.66 -8.71
CA PRO A 73 5.08 -1.78 -7.30
C PRO A 73 3.82 -1.88 -6.43
N MET A 74 3.73 -2.90 -5.58
CA MET A 74 2.54 -3.18 -4.79
C MET A 74 2.88 -3.59 -3.35
N SER A 75 2.07 -3.15 -2.39
CA SER A 75 2.17 -3.51 -0.97
C SER A 75 1.16 -4.59 -0.55
N ARG A 76 0.62 -5.30 -1.50
CA ARG A 76 -0.23 -6.49 -1.38
C ARG A 76 -0.08 -7.38 -2.60
N LYS A 77 -0.56 -8.60 -2.52
CA LYS A 77 -0.69 -9.45 -3.72
C LYS A 77 -1.67 -8.84 -4.73
N ILE A 78 -1.37 -9.07 -6.01
CA ILE A 78 -2.32 -8.80 -7.11
C ILE A 78 -3.57 -9.64 -6.91
N LYS A 79 -4.74 -9.08 -7.24
CA LYS A 79 -6.02 -9.77 -7.05
C LYS A 79 -6.20 -10.89 -8.07
N PRO A 80 -6.79 -12.05 -7.69
CA PRO A 80 -6.99 -13.15 -8.63
C PRO A 80 -7.80 -12.76 -9.88
N GLU A 81 -8.81 -11.90 -9.71
CA GLU A 81 -9.62 -11.38 -10.82
C GLU A 81 -8.82 -10.47 -11.78
N ALA A 82 -7.81 -9.76 -11.26
CA ALA A 82 -6.90 -8.98 -12.08
C ALA A 82 -5.96 -9.87 -12.90
N LEU A 83 -5.42 -10.94 -12.30
CA LEU A 83 -4.64 -11.96 -13.01
C LEU A 83 -5.46 -12.61 -14.14
N ALA A 84 -6.69 -13.02 -13.86
CA ALA A 84 -7.58 -13.61 -14.87
C ALA A 84 -7.90 -12.63 -16.02
N THR A 85 -7.95 -11.33 -15.73
CA THR A 85 -8.15 -10.28 -16.73
C THR A 85 -6.93 -10.10 -17.61
N ALA A 86 -5.73 -10.06 -17.01
CA ALA A 86 -4.45 -9.97 -17.71
C ALA A 86 -4.26 -11.18 -18.65
N GLU A 87 -4.52 -12.39 -18.17
CA GLU A 87 -4.43 -13.63 -18.96
C GLU A 87 -5.32 -13.59 -20.21
N LYS A 88 -6.58 -13.16 -20.08
CA LYS A 88 -7.50 -12.99 -21.22
C LYS A 88 -7.01 -11.95 -22.23
N ALA A 89 -6.25 -10.94 -21.77
CA ALA A 89 -5.64 -9.94 -22.65
C ALA A 89 -4.28 -10.39 -23.25
N GLY A 90 -3.84 -11.62 -22.96
CA GLY A 90 -2.54 -12.14 -23.39
C GLY A 90 -1.34 -11.52 -22.65
N ILE A 91 -1.58 -10.87 -21.52
CA ILE A 91 -0.55 -10.29 -20.65
C ILE A 91 -0.14 -11.35 -19.63
N GLN A 92 1.12 -11.70 -19.62
CA GLN A 92 1.73 -12.58 -18.61
C GLN A 92 2.22 -11.73 -17.45
N ILE A 93 1.85 -12.12 -16.22
CA ILE A 93 2.26 -11.41 -15.00
C ILE A 93 3.24 -12.27 -14.22
N THR A 94 4.40 -11.70 -13.91
CA THR A 94 5.42 -12.29 -13.03
C THR A 94 5.44 -11.54 -11.71
N GLU A 95 5.45 -12.27 -10.59
CA GLU A 95 5.56 -11.71 -9.23
C GLU A 95 7.03 -11.72 -8.78
N HIS A 96 7.55 -10.56 -8.38
CA HIS A 96 8.84 -10.42 -7.73
C HIS A 96 8.63 -9.95 -6.29
N THR A 97 9.03 -10.74 -5.32
CA THR A 97 9.09 -10.33 -3.92
C THR A 97 10.31 -9.44 -3.71
N ILE A 98 10.12 -8.21 -3.26
CA ILE A 98 11.21 -7.24 -3.11
C ILE A 98 11.60 -6.98 -1.66
N GLY A 99 10.69 -7.17 -0.71
CA GLY A 99 10.96 -6.91 0.70
C GLY A 99 9.79 -7.24 1.60
N LEU A 100 9.97 -6.92 2.88
CA LEU A 100 8.96 -7.06 3.92
C LEU A 100 8.70 -5.71 4.58
N ASP A 101 7.46 -5.52 5.05
CA ASP A 101 7.00 -4.34 5.78
C ASP A 101 5.98 -4.74 6.85
N GLY A 102 5.69 -3.81 7.75
CA GLY A 102 4.59 -3.92 8.70
C GLY A 102 3.57 -2.82 8.47
N VAL A 103 2.29 -3.15 8.58
CA VAL A 103 1.25 -2.13 8.70
C VAL A 103 1.21 -1.68 10.16
N GLY A 104 1.82 -0.54 10.45
CA GLY A 104 1.78 0.09 11.76
C GLY A 104 0.37 0.59 12.08
N LEU A 105 -0.07 0.37 13.31
CA LEU A 105 -1.28 1.00 13.84
C LEU A 105 -0.82 2.15 14.73
N PHE A 106 -0.86 3.37 14.19
CA PHE A 106 -0.30 4.56 14.82
C PHE A 106 -1.32 5.30 15.68
N VAL A 107 -0.85 5.77 16.83
CA VAL A 107 -1.54 6.72 17.70
C VAL A 107 -0.59 7.86 18.06
N ASN A 108 -1.11 9.01 18.46
CA ASN A 108 -0.31 10.11 18.95
C ASN A 108 0.46 9.70 20.22
N THR A 109 1.65 10.26 20.44
CA THR A 109 2.47 9.99 21.65
C THR A 109 1.78 10.39 22.95
N ALA A 110 0.83 11.34 22.92
CA ALA A 110 0.00 11.70 24.06
C ALA A 110 -0.95 10.55 24.49
N ASN A 111 -1.28 9.63 23.59
CA ASN A 111 -2.08 8.45 23.91
C ASN A 111 -1.23 7.44 24.71
N LYS A 112 -1.70 7.06 25.90
CA LYS A 112 -0.99 6.15 26.80
C LYS A 112 -1.14 4.68 26.43
N LEU A 113 -2.09 4.35 25.55
CA LEU A 113 -2.31 2.98 25.08
C LEU A 113 -1.08 2.48 24.32
N LYS A 114 -0.63 1.25 24.62
CA LYS A 114 0.58 0.70 24.00
C LYS A 114 0.30 -0.53 23.16
N GLN A 115 -0.89 -1.11 23.29
CA GLN A 115 -1.20 -2.37 22.64
C GLN A 115 -2.69 -2.55 22.42
N LEU A 116 -3.04 -3.29 21.36
CA LEU A 116 -4.40 -3.73 21.01
C LEU A 116 -4.37 -5.16 20.47
N ASN A 117 -5.44 -5.92 20.69
CA ASN A 117 -5.67 -7.14 19.91
C ASN A 117 -6.49 -6.83 18.65
N LEU A 118 -6.48 -7.73 17.66
CA LEU A 118 -7.16 -7.48 16.38
C LEU A 118 -8.68 -7.29 16.54
N ALA A 119 -9.33 -7.92 17.53
CA ALA A 119 -10.76 -7.71 17.78
C ALA A 119 -11.04 -6.25 18.21
N GLN A 120 -10.23 -5.69 19.12
CA GLN A 120 -10.33 -4.29 19.51
C GLN A 120 -10.09 -3.34 18.32
N VAL A 121 -9.12 -3.67 17.45
CA VAL A 121 -8.88 -2.91 16.21
C VAL A 121 -10.13 -2.92 15.33
N VAL A 122 -10.73 -4.09 15.09
CA VAL A 122 -11.96 -4.20 14.30
C VAL A 122 -13.10 -3.41 14.95
N ASP A 123 -13.28 -3.45 16.27
CA ASP A 123 -14.33 -2.71 16.95
C ASP A 123 -14.16 -1.19 16.87
N ILE A 124 -12.93 -0.67 16.86
CA ILE A 124 -12.64 0.74 16.58
C ILE A 124 -13.03 1.10 15.14
N TYR A 125 -12.56 0.34 14.16
CA TYR A 125 -12.77 0.63 12.73
C TYR A 125 -14.19 0.34 12.24
N THR A 126 -15.00 -0.37 13.03
CA THR A 126 -16.46 -0.53 12.82
C THR A 126 -17.30 0.43 13.66
N CYS A 127 -16.68 1.34 14.41
CA CYS A 127 -17.33 2.32 15.29
C CYS A 127 -18.13 1.71 16.47
N LYS A 128 -17.84 0.48 16.87
CA LYS A 128 -18.38 -0.13 18.10
C LYS A 128 -17.66 0.40 19.34
N THR A 129 -16.34 0.63 19.22
CA THR A 129 -15.53 1.31 20.24
C THR A 129 -15.24 2.73 19.75
N THR A 130 -15.80 3.73 20.43
CA THR A 130 -15.71 5.16 20.04
C THR A 130 -15.03 6.04 21.07
N ASN A 131 -14.69 5.47 22.23
CA ASN A 131 -13.99 6.19 23.30
C ASN A 131 -12.85 5.31 23.83
N TRP A 132 -11.68 5.90 24.01
CA TRP A 132 -10.48 5.20 24.49
C TRP A 132 -10.69 4.54 25.87
N SER A 133 -11.54 5.09 26.74
CA SER A 133 -11.84 4.51 28.06
C SER A 133 -12.49 3.12 27.98
N GLN A 134 -13.16 2.78 26.88
CA GLN A 134 -13.76 1.43 26.68
C GLN A 134 -12.71 0.33 26.55
N ILE A 135 -11.46 0.71 26.27
CA ILE A 135 -10.34 -0.23 26.07
C ILE A 135 -9.13 0.09 26.95
N GLY A 136 -9.35 0.82 28.05
CA GLY A 136 -8.34 1.09 29.07
C GLY A 136 -7.48 2.35 28.83
N GLY A 137 -7.86 3.19 27.88
CA GLY A 137 -7.26 4.50 27.63
C GLY A 137 -7.94 5.64 28.39
N ASP A 138 -7.59 6.88 28.06
CA ASP A 138 -8.18 8.08 28.65
C ASP A 138 -9.66 8.26 28.22
N ASN A 139 -10.45 9.00 28.98
CA ASN A 139 -11.84 9.29 28.60
C ASN A 139 -11.88 10.38 27.51
N ALA A 140 -11.66 9.94 26.27
CA ALA A 140 -11.66 10.79 25.09
C ALA A 140 -12.23 10.03 23.88
N ALA A 141 -12.93 10.74 23.00
CA ALA A 141 -13.43 10.17 21.76
C ALA A 141 -12.27 9.75 20.83
N ILE A 142 -12.42 8.62 20.14
CA ILE A 142 -11.44 8.14 19.20
C ILE A 142 -11.66 8.83 17.85
N VAL A 143 -10.62 9.46 17.30
CA VAL A 143 -10.61 10.00 15.94
C VAL A 143 -9.95 8.97 15.03
N VAL A 144 -10.74 8.36 14.13
CA VAL A 144 -10.30 7.21 13.33
C VAL A 144 -10.04 7.63 11.90
N TYR A 145 -8.83 7.38 11.42
CA TYR A 145 -8.44 7.64 10.03
C TYR A 145 -8.10 6.35 9.30
N ARG A 146 -8.35 6.35 7.99
CA ARG A 146 -7.96 5.27 7.06
C ARG A 146 -7.47 5.82 5.74
N ARG A 147 -6.76 4.99 4.98
CA ARG A 147 -6.52 5.21 3.55
C ARG A 147 -7.79 4.88 2.76
N ASP A 148 -7.86 5.36 1.54
CA ASP A 148 -8.93 5.04 0.60
C ASP A 148 -8.93 3.57 0.13
N ASP A 149 -9.91 3.19 -0.70
CA ASP A 149 -10.09 1.79 -1.12
C ASP A 149 -9.16 1.38 -2.29
N VAL A 150 -8.43 2.33 -2.91
CA VAL A 150 -7.37 1.99 -3.89
C VAL A 150 -6.03 1.69 -3.23
N SER A 151 -5.89 2.00 -1.94
CA SER A 151 -4.69 1.74 -1.15
C SER A 151 -4.48 0.24 -0.92
N GLY A 152 -3.31 -0.28 -1.34
CA GLY A 152 -2.91 -1.65 -1.01
C GLY A 152 -2.74 -1.88 0.50
N THR A 153 -2.45 -0.82 1.27
CA THR A 153 -2.41 -0.89 2.74
C THR A 153 -3.80 -1.10 3.32
N THR A 154 -4.84 -0.49 2.74
CA THR A 154 -6.24 -0.73 3.12
C THR A 154 -6.64 -2.17 2.85
N ASP A 155 -6.36 -2.71 1.67
CA ASP A 155 -6.64 -4.11 1.33
C ASP A 155 -5.92 -5.07 2.27
N THR A 156 -4.63 -4.82 2.56
CA THR A 156 -3.84 -5.63 3.51
C THR A 156 -4.41 -5.54 4.92
N PHE A 157 -4.73 -4.34 5.41
CA PHE A 157 -5.30 -4.13 6.73
C PHE A 157 -6.61 -4.88 6.90
N LYS A 158 -7.55 -4.75 5.94
CA LYS A 158 -8.82 -5.51 5.95
C LYS A 158 -8.57 -7.02 5.98
N THR A 159 -7.66 -7.51 5.15
CA THR A 159 -7.36 -8.94 5.06
C THR A 159 -6.77 -9.48 6.37
N LEU A 160 -5.76 -8.81 6.93
CA LEU A 160 -5.05 -9.29 8.11
C LEU A 160 -5.86 -9.14 9.41
N THR A 161 -6.73 -8.12 9.50
CA THR A 161 -7.61 -7.92 10.66
C THR A 161 -8.92 -8.69 10.55
N GLY A 162 -9.31 -9.14 9.36
CA GLY A 162 -10.63 -9.72 9.08
C GLY A 162 -11.76 -8.69 8.97
N LEU A 163 -11.42 -7.38 8.95
CA LEU A 163 -12.39 -6.29 8.81
C LEU A 163 -13.09 -6.38 7.44
N LYS A 164 -14.42 -6.42 7.44
CA LYS A 164 -15.22 -6.45 6.21
C LYS A 164 -15.51 -5.05 5.70
N GLU A 165 -16.09 -4.21 6.53
CA GLU A 165 -16.50 -2.85 6.19
C GLU A 165 -16.08 -1.87 7.28
N PHE A 166 -15.75 -0.66 6.87
CA PHE A 166 -15.48 0.45 7.79
C PHE A 166 -16.78 1.07 8.28
N GLY A 167 -16.79 1.49 9.53
CA GLY A 167 -17.91 2.20 10.11
C GLY A 167 -17.95 3.69 9.69
N PRO A 168 -19.07 4.38 9.95
CA PRO A 168 -19.27 5.77 9.50
C PRO A 168 -18.43 6.81 10.26
N CYS A 169 -17.78 6.44 11.37
CA CYS A 169 -16.90 7.33 12.13
C CYS A 169 -15.49 7.45 11.53
N VAL A 170 -15.18 6.68 10.47
CA VAL A 170 -13.85 6.58 9.91
C VAL A 170 -13.66 7.59 8.80
N THR A 171 -12.70 8.50 8.96
CA THR A 171 -12.35 9.53 7.98
C THR A 171 -11.31 9.01 7.00
N ILE A 172 -11.50 9.29 5.70
CA ILE A 172 -10.58 8.89 4.64
C ILE A 172 -9.50 9.96 4.43
N LEU A 173 -8.23 9.53 4.41
CA LEU A 173 -7.07 10.30 3.98
C LEU A 173 -6.44 9.64 2.76
N LYS A 174 -6.01 10.44 1.77
CA LYS A 174 -5.58 9.88 0.46
C LYS A 174 -4.16 9.34 0.50
N GLU A 175 -3.25 10.02 1.20
CA GLU A 175 -1.82 9.71 1.15
C GLU A 175 -1.31 9.14 2.49
N THR A 176 -0.20 8.38 2.43
CA THR A 176 0.49 7.89 3.63
C THR A 176 1.03 9.06 4.48
N SER A 177 1.49 10.13 3.83
CA SER A 177 1.93 11.35 4.50
C SER A 177 0.82 12.03 5.31
N ASP A 178 -0.42 12.03 4.80
CA ASP A 178 -1.57 12.58 5.52
C ASP A 178 -1.84 11.80 6.81
N ILE A 179 -1.71 10.47 6.77
CA ILE A 179 -1.82 9.61 7.96
C ILE A 179 -0.74 9.97 8.99
N ALA A 180 0.51 10.14 8.54
CA ALA A 180 1.60 10.51 9.43
C ALA A 180 1.35 11.87 10.11
N VAL A 181 0.89 12.87 9.37
CA VAL A 181 0.53 14.19 9.91
C VAL A 181 -0.64 14.08 10.88
N ALA A 182 -1.74 13.42 10.50
CA ALA A 182 -2.92 13.30 11.34
C ALA A 182 -2.60 12.64 12.69
N THR A 183 -1.84 11.55 12.70
CA THR A 183 -1.47 10.85 13.93
C THR A 183 -0.42 11.60 14.78
N SER A 184 0.31 12.52 14.18
CA SER A 184 1.26 13.38 14.91
C SER A 184 0.59 14.58 15.55
N THR A 185 -0.50 15.11 14.98
CA THR A 185 -1.14 16.37 15.41
C THR A 185 -2.42 16.16 16.21
N GLU A 186 -3.18 15.07 15.97
CA GLU A 186 -4.43 14.78 16.65
C GLU A 186 -4.19 13.80 17.82
N ALA A 187 -4.28 14.32 19.05
CA ALA A 187 -3.94 13.60 20.29
C ALA A 187 -4.74 12.30 20.50
N HIS A 188 -5.97 12.23 19.98
CA HIS A 188 -6.88 11.09 20.18
C HIS A 188 -7.07 10.25 18.93
N SER A 189 -6.19 10.44 17.94
CA SER A 189 -6.25 9.73 16.67
C SER A 189 -5.74 8.30 16.74
N ILE A 190 -6.25 7.50 15.80
CA ILE A 190 -5.70 6.21 15.41
C ILE A 190 -5.77 6.07 13.90
N ALA A 191 -4.71 5.55 13.30
CA ALA A 191 -4.65 5.27 11.87
C ALA A 191 -3.69 4.13 11.57
N TYR A 192 -3.84 3.50 10.40
CA TYR A 192 -2.87 2.51 9.90
C TYR A 192 -2.11 3.04 8.69
N ALA A 193 -0.83 2.70 8.61
CA ALA A 193 0.04 2.96 7.47
C ALA A 193 1.22 1.98 7.44
N GLY A 194 2.06 2.01 6.40
CA GLY A 194 3.39 1.39 6.44
C GLY A 194 4.22 1.97 7.58
N LEU A 195 5.19 1.23 8.08
CA LEU A 195 6.00 1.67 9.25
C LEU A 195 6.81 2.94 8.96
N SER A 196 7.13 3.23 7.70
CA SER A 196 7.75 4.49 7.25
C SER A 196 6.91 5.76 7.55
N ALA A 197 5.63 5.61 7.96
CA ALA A 197 4.80 6.72 8.45
C ALA A 197 5.11 7.13 9.90
N GLY A 198 6.03 6.44 10.59
CA GLY A 198 6.47 6.79 11.93
C GLY A 198 7.04 8.21 12.00
N ARG A 199 6.72 8.93 13.08
CA ARG A 199 7.23 10.28 13.39
C ARG A 199 7.50 10.36 14.89
N PRO A 200 8.31 11.33 15.36
CA PRO A 200 8.56 11.50 16.79
C PRO A 200 7.29 11.71 17.61
N GLU A 201 6.24 12.27 17.02
CA GLU A 201 4.98 12.63 17.69
C GLU A 201 3.93 11.52 17.63
N ASN A 202 4.19 10.41 16.93
CA ASN A 202 3.32 9.24 16.92
C ASN A 202 4.09 7.97 17.30
N HIS A 203 3.39 6.89 17.63
CA HIS A 203 4.01 5.58 17.82
C HIS A 203 3.09 4.46 17.33
N ALA A 204 3.70 3.39 16.85
CA ALA A 204 2.97 2.20 16.44
C ALA A 204 2.70 1.29 17.66
N LEU A 205 1.46 0.80 17.76
CA LEU A 205 1.03 -0.08 18.84
C LEU A 205 1.57 -1.51 18.66
N SER A 206 1.84 -2.18 19.78
CA SER A 206 2.02 -3.62 19.80
C SER A 206 0.68 -4.32 19.55
N LEU A 207 0.68 -5.39 18.76
CA LEU A 207 -0.54 -6.11 18.40
C LEU A 207 -0.48 -7.58 18.80
N ALA A 208 -1.64 -8.14 19.15
CA ALA A 208 -1.87 -9.57 19.32
C ALA A 208 -3.04 -10.02 18.44
N LYS A 209 -3.03 -11.28 17.98
CA LYS A 209 -4.16 -11.84 17.21
C LYS A 209 -5.42 -11.93 18.07
N THR A 210 -5.26 -12.40 19.30
CA THR A 210 -6.36 -12.46 20.30
C THR A 210 -5.91 -11.85 21.62
N SER A 211 -6.83 -11.64 22.57
CA SER A 211 -6.50 -11.14 23.90
C SER A 211 -5.68 -12.11 24.76
N ALA A 212 -5.65 -13.39 24.39
CA ALA A 212 -4.88 -14.43 25.09
C ALA A 212 -3.46 -14.59 24.54
N ASP A 213 -3.17 -14.00 23.38
CA ASP A 213 -1.88 -14.12 22.72
C ASP A 213 -0.86 -13.08 23.23
N LYS A 214 0.41 -13.36 22.98
CA LYS A 214 1.48 -12.40 23.20
C LYS A 214 1.33 -11.21 22.26
N TYR A 215 1.51 -10.00 22.80
CA TYR A 215 1.57 -8.77 22.02
C TYR A 215 2.97 -8.58 21.44
N TYR A 216 3.04 -8.29 20.15
CA TYR A 216 4.28 -8.07 19.43
C TYR A 216 4.35 -6.62 18.93
N ALA A 217 5.43 -5.93 19.27
CA ALA A 217 5.75 -4.64 18.67
C ALA A 217 6.21 -4.83 17.22
N PRO A 218 6.00 -3.84 16.34
CA PRO A 218 6.43 -3.90 14.94
C PRO A 218 7.95 -3.69 14.80
N THR A 219 8.73 -4.58 15.40
CA THR A 219 10.20 -4.57 15.30
C THR A 219 10.66 -5.34 14.06
N PRO A 220 11.88 -5.10 13.54
CA PRO A 220 12.44 -5.86 12.42
C PRO A 220 12.33 -7.38 12.60
N THR A 221 12.67 -7.89 13.78
CA THR A 221 12.58 -9.32 14.10
C THR A 221 11.14 -9.83 14.01
N ASN A 222 10.19 -9.09 14.57
CA ASN A 222 8.78 -9.52 14.57
C ASN A 222 8.13 -9.40 13.19
N ILE A 223 8.56 -8.44 12.36
CA ILE A 223 8.11 -8.31 10.97
C ILE A 223 8.66 -9.48 10.14
N ARG A 224 9.97 -9.75 10.18
CA ARG A 224 10.60 -10.83 9.41
C ARG A 224 10.06 -12.21 9.78
N SER A 225 9.78 -12.44 11.07
CA SER A 225 9.21 -13.71 11.54
C SER A 225 7.68 -13.81 11.41
N PHE A 226 7.02 -12.76 10.92
CA PHE A 226 5.55 -12.65 10.88
C PHE A 226 4.87 -12.86 12.24
N ASN A 227 5.59 -12.60 13.33
CA ASN A 227 5.02 -12.56 14.69
C ASN A 227 4.14 -11.33 14.90
N TYR A 228 4.53 -10.17 14.33
CA TYR A 228 3.65 -9.01 14.32
C TYR A 228 2.46 -9.26 13.38
N PRO A 229 1.21 -9.19 13.88
CA PRO A 229 0.04 -9.67 13.13
C PRO A 229 -0.22 -8.95 11.80
N LEU A 230 0.29 -7.73 11.63
CA LEU A 230 0.13 -6.93 10.42
C LEU A 230 1.42 -6.85 9.59
N SER A 231 2.29 -7.87 9.66
CA SER A 231 3.43 -8.02 8.75
C SER A 231 2.95 -8.34 7.33
N ARG A 232 3.64 -7.81 6.32
CA ARG A 232 3.32 -8.03 4.91
C ARG A 232 4.55 -8.13 4.04
N THR A 233 4.38 -8.75 2.88
CA THR A 233 5.37 -8.79 1.80
C THR A 233 5.11 -7.64 0.82
N LEU A 234 6.19 -7.09 0.27
CA LEU A 234 6.19 -6.07 -0.77
C LEU A 234 6.58 -6.70 -2.10
N TYR A 235 5.95 -6.25 -3.18
CA TYR A 235 6.06 -6.85 -4.50
C TYR A 235 6.33 -5.81 -5.58
N VAL A 236 7.00 -6.26 -6.65
CA VAL A 236 6.90 -5.64 -7.98
C VAL A 236 6.36 -6.68 -8.93
N TYR A 237 5.28 -6.38 -9.60
CA TYR A 237 4.72 -7.20 -10.66
C TYR A 237 5.22 -6.72 -12.01
N GLU A 238 5.55 -7.67 -12.86
CA GLU A 238 6.06 -7.47 -14.22
C GLU A 238 5.04 -7.95 -15.24
N ALA A 239 4.78 -7.15 -16.28
CA ALA A 239 3.98 -7.54 -17.42
C ALA A 239 4.87 -7.93 -18.61
N ALA A 240 4.49 -9.00 -19.33
CA ALA A 240 5.12 -9.49 -20.54
C ALA A 240 4.04 -10.03 -21.51
N GLY A 241 4.45 -10.66 -22.61
CA GLY A 241 3.53 -11.21 -23.61
C GLY A 241 2.99 -10.11 -24.53
N ALA A 242 1.69 -9.81 -24.45
CA ALA A 242 1.06 -8.77 -25.27
C ALA A 242 1.56 -7.34 -24.92
N TYR A 243 2.24 -7.15 -23.78
CA TYR A 243 2.89 -5.90 -23.43
C TYR A 243 4.39 -5.95 -23.74
N SER A 244 4.90 -4.95 -24.47
CA SER A 244 6.34 -4.72 -24.68
C SER A 244 6.83 -3.64 -23.74
N LYS A 245 7.70 -4.03 -22.80
CA LYS A 245 8.35 -3.05 -21.89
C LYS A 245 9.27 -2.13 -22.68
N LYS A 246 9.34 -0.86 -22.26
CA LYS A 246 10.32 0.11 -22.73
C LYS A 246 11.69 -0.19 -22.09
N ASP A 247 12.77 0.20 -22.74
CA ASP A 247 14.14 -0.07 -22.26
C ASP A 247 14.36 0.42 -20.82
N ALA A 248 13.84 1.59 -20.47
CA ALA A 248 13.93 2.12 -19.11
C ALA A 248 13.16 1.26 -18.08
N GLU A 249 12.02 0.65 -18.46
CA GLU A 249 11.30 -0.29 -17.58
C GLU A 249 12.08 -1.60 -17.39
N VAL A 250 12.75 -2.08 -18.44
CA VAL A 250 13.63 -3.27 -18.36
C VAL A 250 14.80 -3.01 -17.45
N GLN A 251 15.48 -1.86 -17.61
CA GLN A 251 16.60 -1.45 -16.78
C GLN A 251 16.17 -1.30 -15.31
N LEU A 252 15.08 -0.58 -15.05
CA LEU A 252 14.56 -0.37 -13.70
C LEU A 252 14.21 -1.70 -13.02
N LEU A 253 13.51 -2.60 -13.74
CA LEU A 253 13.17 -3.92 -13.22
C LEU A 253 14.43 -4.73 -12.89
N GLY A 254 15.43 -4.73 -13.80
CA GLY A 254 16.72 -5.38 -13.58
C GLY A 254 17.38 -4.92 -12.28
N ASN A 255 17.40 -3.61 -12.03
CA ASN A 255 17.95 -3.02 -10.82
C ASN A 255 17.11 -3.33 -9.56
N ILE A 256 15.78 -3.43 -9.68
CA ILE A 256 14.90 -3.81 -8.56
C ILE A 256 15.14 -5.28 -8.14
N ILE A 257 15.34 -6.18 -9.08
CA ILE A 257 15.54 -7.61 -8.77
C ILE A 257 17.00 -7.94 -8.43
N ASP A 258 17.95 -7.09 -8.78
CA ASP A 258 19.33 -7.20 -8.32
C ASP A 258 19.42 -6.81 -6.84
N ARG A 259 19.46 -7.81 -5.97
CA ARG A 259 19.49 -7.64 -4.51
C ARG A 259 20.69 -6.81 -4.05
N SER A 260 21.82 -6.91 -4.73
CA SER A 260 23.02 -6.13 -4.39
C SER A 260 22.83 -4.63 -4.64
N PHE A 261 21.97 -4.26 -5.60
CA PHE A 261 21.62 -2.89 -5.92
C PHE A 261 20.42 -2.39 -5.10
N ALA A 262 19.34 -3.18 -5.02
CA ALA A 262 18.07 -2.76 -4.45
C ALA A 262 18.04 -2.80 -2.91
N ASP A 263 18.70 -3.79 -2.25
CA ASP A 263 18.59 -3.96 -0.79
C ASP A 263 19.10 -2.77 0.02
N PRO A 264 20.23 -2.11 -0.29
CA PRO A 264 20.63 -0.91 0.41
C PRO A 264 19.55 0.19 0.34
N ILE A 265 18.97 0.43 -0.85
CA ILE A 265 17.93 1.45 -1.06
C ILE A 265 16.64 1.06 -0.31
N LEU A 266 16.31 -0.23 -0.27
CA LEU A 266 15.16 -0.76 0.46
C LEU A 266 15.29 -0.50 1.97
N VAL A 267 16.48 -0.76 2.52
CA VAL A 267 16.78 -0.55 3.96
C VAL A 267 16.78 0.94 4.31
N ASP A 268 17.32 1.80 3.46
CA ASP A 268 17.30 3.25 3.64
C ASP A 268 15.85 3.81 3.66
N ASN A 269 14.94 3.12 3.00
CA ASN A 269 13.49 3.42 3.02
C ASN A 269 12.74 2.67 4.14
N GLU A 270 13.43 2.17 5.17
CA GLU A 270 12.87 1.53 6.37
C GLU A 270 12.09 0.22 6.09
N PHE A 271 12.38 -0.45 4.98
CA PHE A 271 11.87 -1.78 4.69
C PHE A 271 12.87 -2.86 5.09
N TYR A 272 12.41 -4.12 5.09
CA TYR A 272 13.23 -5.26 5.47
C TYR A 272 13.46 -6.16 4.26
N THR A 273 14.70 -6.57 4.09
CA THR A 273 15.09 -7.52 3.04
C THR A 273 14.45 -8.89 3.28
N VAL A 274 14.18 -9.61 2.19
CA VAL A 274 13.90 -11.05 2.24
C VAL A 274 15.22 -11.80 2.17
N ASP A 275 15.39 -12.78 3.07
CA ASP A 275 16.58 -13.65 3.11
C ASP A 275 16.54 -14.66 1.97
#